data_a9134e2f6f745ed1a1783a50a5812ce0
#
_entry.id   a9134e2f6f745ed1a1783a50a5812ce0
#
_cell.length_a   1.000
_cell.length_b   1.000
_cell.length_c   1.000
_cell.angle_alpha   90.00
_cell.angle_beta   90.00
_cell.angle_gamma   90.00
#
_symmetry.space_group_name_H-M   'P 1'
#
loop_
_entity.id
_entity.type
_entity.pdbx_description
1 polymer ?
#
loop_
_entity_poly.entity_id
_entity_poly.type
_entity_poly.pdbx_seq_one_letter_code
_entity_poly.pdbx_strand_id
1 'polypeptide(L)'
;MRRLRFLSVALLALGFLAAPAAAFAAEPQHPAVAALPGDVSNFSFRSFNAVYALGRDTNRHATLAVTETIVALFPQTDQNRGIVRDIPNLYGSAALHTKVVSVIDENGGPVPYTESNNGDVVELALGTDAYVHGATTYVISYTQVDTIRHFSNTNDDEFYWDVNGNGWGQPFQQVGARVMVDPSLSAALTGHNACYQGAQGSTTACSSGVLAEGNTFTALSTDLAAGDGLTVAIGFTSGTFVDVSSDPNNQPGNGSSSPTTPGQIAGVLLSLLGFPAALIGVISGARSRMARTEPARGTIIPQYSAPDGIDVMVAAQLIARPATAL
;
A
#
# COMPACT_ATOMS: atom_id res chain seq x y z
N MET A 1 -60.83 -45.08 87.75
CA MET A 1 -61.96 -45.42 86.89
C MET A 1 -61.50 -45.30 85.42
N ARG A 2 -61.40 -46.46 84.83
CA ARG A 2 -61.76 -46.84 83.46
C ARG A 2 -61.83 -45.74 82.39
N ARG A 3 -61.06 -45.92 81.32
CA ARG A 3 -61.52 -46.63 80.12
C ARG A 3 -60.40 -46.86 79.14
N LEU A 4 -60.26 -48.09 78.74
CA LEU A 4 -59.65 -48.67 77.56
C LEU A 4 -60.04 -48.05 76.27
N ARG A 5 -59.14 -47.77 75.38
CA ARG A 5 -59.53 -47.64 73.94
C ARG A 5 -58.37 -48.20 73.11
N PHE A 6 -58.77 -49.07 72.25
CA PHE A 6 -58.06 -49.91 71.32
C PHE A 6 -57.15 -49.20 70.36
N LEU A 7 -55.95 -49.76 70.19
CA LEU A 7 -55.01 -49.43 69.08
C LEU A 7 -55.51 -50.19 67.85
N SER A 8 -55.74 -49.43 66.78
CA SER A 8 -55.86 -49.99 65.44
C SER A 8 -54.58 -49.63 64.67
N VAL A 9 -53.83 -50.68 64.38
CA VAL A 9 -52.61 -50.59 63.56
C VAL A 9 -53.03 -50.59 62.11
N ALA A 10 -52.80 -49.48 61.46
CA ALA A 10 -52.93 -49.37 59.99
C ALA A 10 -51.56 -49.50 59.37
N LEU A 11 -51.27 -50.64 58.75
CA LEU A 11 -50.09 -50.86 57.94
C LEU A 11 -50.15 -50.05 56.66
N LEU A 12 -49.43 -48.97 56.54
CA LEU A 12 -49.21 -48.23 55.29
C LEU A 12 -48.08 -48.88 54.53
N ALA A 13 -48.40 -49.61 53.46
CA ALA A 13 -47.41 -50.06 52.48
C ALA A 13 -46.93 -48.90 51.66
N LEU A 14 -45.67 -48.45 51.90
CA LEU A 14 -45.01 -47.48 50.99
C LEU A 14 -44.58 -48.22 49.74
N GLY A 15 -45.32 -48.02 48.66
CA GLY A 15 -44.88 -48.37 47.31
C GLY A 15 -43.80 -47.41 46.81
N PHE A 16 -42.58 -47.91 46.68
CA PHE A 16 -41.50 -47.19 45.97
C PHE A 16 -41.86 -47.19 44.49
N LEU A 17 -42.30 -46.03 43.97
CA LEU A 17 -42.31 -45.75 42.52
C LEU A 17 -40.87 -45.43 42.10
N ALA A 18 -40.19 -46.41 41.52
CA ALA A 18 -38.94 -46.15 40.79
C ALA A 18 -39.25 -45.40 39.51
N ALA A 19 -38.99 -44.09 39.48
CA ALA A 19 -39.01 -43.30 38.26
C ALA A 19 -37.83 -43.73 37.36
N PRO A 20 -38.02 -44.00 36.07
CA PRO A 20 -36.93 -44.25 35.17
C PRO A 20 -36.07 -42.97 35.06
N ALA A 21 -34.79 -43.06 35.41
CA ALA A 21 -33.81 -42.02 35.10
C ALA A 21 -33.72 -41.88 33.59
N ALA A 22 -34.25 -40.76 33.06
CA ALA A 22 -34.06 -40.40 31.66
C ALA A 22 -32.53 -40.20 31.48
N ALA A 23 -31.90 -41.14 30.80
CA ALA A 23 -30.55 -40.97 30.30
C ALA A 23 -30.59 -39.81 29.27
N PHE A 24 -30.14 -38.64 29.65
CA PHE A 24 -29.83 -37.59 28.66
C PHE A 24 -28.73 -38.18 27.79
N ALA A 25 -29.10 -38.54 26.55
CA ALA A 25 -28.13 -38.83 25.51
C ALA A 25 -27.31 -37.56 25.35
N ALA A 26 -26.00 -37.63 25.63
CA ALA A 26 -25.07 -36.56 25.31
C ALA A 26 -25.19 -36.32 23.79
N GLU A 27 -25.57 -35.13 23.40
CA GLU A 27 -25.53 -34.73 22.00
C GLU A 27 -24.12 -34.96 21.49
N PRO A 28 -23.94 -35.58 20.32
CA PRO A 28 -22.64 -35.71 19.72
C PRO A 28 -22.06 -34.29 19.55
N GLN A 29 -20.99 -33.99 20.31
CA GLN A 29 -20.21 -32.78 20.08
C GLN A 29 -19.70 -32.86 18.66
N HIS A 30 -20.28 -32.05 17.75
CA HIS A 30 -19.74 -31.84 16.43
C HIS A 30 -18.31 -31.32 16.64
N PRO A 31 -17.29 -31.94 16.02
CA PRO A 31 -15.95 -31.37 16.09
C PRO A 31 -16.08 -29.93 15.62
N ALA A 32 -15.59 -28.99 16.42
CA ALA A 32 -15.52 -27.60 16.03
C ALA A 32 -14.82 -27.57 14.68
N VAL A 33 -15.55 -27.19 13.62
CA VAL A 33 -14.97 -26.98 12.31
C VAL A 33 -13.91 -25.90 12.57
N ALA A 34 -12.63 -26.25 12.41
CA ALA A 34 -11.55 -25.28 12.50
C ALA A 34 -11.94 -24.15 11.53
N ALA A 35 -12.10 -22.94 12.05
CA ALA A 35 -12.38 -21.78 11.22
C ALA A 35 -11.29 -21.74 10.15
N LEU A 36 -11.70 -21.72 8.88
CA LEU A 36 -10.77 -21.52 7.78
C LEU A 36 -9.97 -20.26 8.11
N PRO A 37 -8.65 -20.22 7.83
CA PRO A 37 -7.88 -19.01 8.04
C PRO A 37 -8.63 -17.86 7.41
N GLY A 38 -8.93 -16.81 8.18
CA GLY A 38 -9.62 -15.62 7.67
C GLY A 38 -8.87 -15.08 6.47
N ASP A 39 -9.58 -14.50 5.52
CA ASP A 39 -8.96 -13.84 4.37
C ASP A 39 -8.10 -12.67 4.88
N VAL A 40 -6.78 -12.82 4.83
CA VAL A 40 -5.79 -11.80 5.28
C VAL A 40 -5.98 -10.46 4.58
N SER A 41 -6.73 -10.42 3.48
CA SER A 41 -7.08 -9.19 2.76
C SER A 41 -8.30 -8.48 3.35
N ASN A 42 -9.04 -9.11 4.26
CA ASN A 42 -10.28 -8.58 4.83
C ASN A 42 -10.01 -7.62 5.99
N PHE A 43 -9.44 -6.45 5.68
CA PHE A 43 -9.30 -5.32 6.58
C PHE A 43 -9.38 -4.01 5.76
N SER A 44 -9.33 -2.86 6.42
CA SER A 44 -9.35 -1.56 5.75
C SER A 44 -8.38 -0.60 6.43
N PHE A 45 -8.16 0.56 5.81
CA PHE A 45 -7.40 1.63 6.42
C PHE A 45 -8.33 2.78 6.83
N ARG A 46 -8.18 3.25 8.08
CA ARG A 46 -8.81 4.50 8.53
C ARG A 46 -8.17 5.68 7.85
N SER A 47 -6.84 5.70 7.79
CA SER A 47 -6.13 6.81 7.19
C SER A 47 -4.74 6.43 6.71
N PHE A 48 -4.28 7.17 5.70
CA PHE A 48 -2.89 7.28 5.28
C PHE A 48 -2.59 8.78 5.20
N ASN A 49 -1.70 9.28 6.06
CA ASN A 49 -1.30 10.68 6.04
C ASN A 49 0.21 10.77 5.84
N ALA A 50 0.64 11.48 4.79
CA ALA A 50 2.04 11.69 4.50
C ALA A 50 2.44 13.15 4.65
N VAL A 51 3.56 13.37 5.32
CA VAL A 51 4.23 14.68 5.41
C VAL A 51 5.53 14.60 4.64
N TYR A 52 5.69 15.49 3.70
CA TYR A 52 6.84 15.61 2.82
C TYR A 52 7.59 16.91 3.11
N ALA A 53 8.85 16.85 3.49
CA ALA A 53 9.74 18.00 3.54
C ALA A 53 10.61 17.97 2.28
N LEU A 54 10.27 18.84 1.32
CA LEU A 54 10.91 18.94 0.02
C LEU A 54 11.95 20.05 0.02
N GLY A 55 13.16 19.69 -0.29
CA GLY A 55 14.31 20.61 -0.41
C GLY A 55 15.11 20.36 -1.67
N ARG A 56 16.27 21.01 -1.73
CA ARG A 56 17.23 20.90 -2.83
C ARG A 56 18.63 21.00 -2.28
N ASP A 57 19.53 20.12 -2.71
CA ASP A 57 20.93 20.18 -2.35
C ASP A 57 21.71 21.24 -3.16
N THR A 58 23.01 21.39 -2.87
CA THR A 58 23.90 22.36 -3.54
C THR A 58 24.13 22.03 -5.02
N ASN A 59 23.92 20.78 -5.43
CA ASN A 59 24.05 20.31 -6.81
C ASN A 59 22.70 20.32 -7.55
N ARG A 60 21.69 20.90 -6.94
CA ARG A 60 20.31 20.99 -7.43
C ARG A 60 19.55 19.68 -7.51
N HIS A 61 20.00 18.61 -6.83
CA HIS A 61 19.20 17.41 -6.67
C HIS A 61 18.05 17.67 -5.69
N ALA A 62 16.87 17.17 -6.00
CA ALA A 62 15.76 17.20 -5.06
C ALA A 62 16.08 16.32 -3.85
N THR A 63 15.77 16.81 -2.67
CA THR A 63 15.85 16.05 -1.41
C THR A 63 14.48 15.97 -0.78
N LEU A 64 14.09 14.80 -0.31
CA LEU A 64 12.79 14.55 0.29
C LEU A 64 12.95 13.78 1.59
N ALA A 65 12.43 14.34 2.69
CA ALA A 65 12.19 13.59 3.92
C ALA A 65 10.69 13.34 4.05
N VAL A 66 10.32 12.11 4.33
CA VAL A 66 8.93 11.66 4.38
C VAL A 66 8.62 11.06 5.74
N THR A 67 7.42 11.37 6.25
CA THR A 67 6.82 10.66 7.37
C THR A 67 5.41 10.23 6.97
N GLU A 68 5.17 8.93 6.89
CA GLU A 68 3.85 8.34 6.65
C GLU A 68 3.25 7.88 7.98
N THR A 69 2.01 8.26 8.24
CA THR A 69 1.22 7.74 9.36
C THR A 69 0.05 6.95 8.81
N ILE A 70 0.08 5.64 9.00
CA ILE A 70 -0.88 4.69 8.46
C ILE A 70 -1.66 4.07 9.62
N VAL A 71 -3.00 4.15 9.58
CA VAL A 71 -3.87 3.52 10.57
C VAL A 71 -4.68 2.41 9.91
N ALA A 72 -4.30 1.16 10.16
CA ALA A 72 -5.02 -0.02 9.69
C ALA A 72 -6.12 -0.42 10.69
N LEU A 73 -7.23 -0.93 10.17
CA LEU A 73 -8.38 -1.43 10.95
C LEU A 73 -8.52 -2.93 10.74
N PHE A 74 -7.92 -3.72 11.63
CA PHE A 74 -7.97 -5.18 11.57
C PHE A 74 -9.21 -5.74 12.27
N PRO A 75 -9.73 -6.90 11.81
CA PRO A 75 -10.79 -7.61 12.52
C PRO A 75 -10.31 -8.10 13.89
N GLN A 76 -11.27 -8.50 14.74
CA GLN A 76 -10.97 -9.04 16.07
C GLN A 76 -10.57 -10.52 16.05
N THR A 77 -10.57 -11.16 14.88
CA THR A 77 -10.15 -12.55 14.67
C THR A 77 -8.66 -12.62 14.36
N ASP A 78 -8.01 -13.70 14.75
CA ASP A 78 -6.61 -14.00 14.46
C ASP A 78 -6.43 -14.25 12.96
N GLN A 79 -6.05 -13.19 12.20
CA GLN A 79 -5.80 -13.33 10.75
C GLN A 79 -4.59 -12.53 10.27
N ASN A 80 -4.39 -11.29 10.72
CA ASN A 80 -3.32 -10.41 10.27
C ASN A 80 -2.21 -10.29 11.31
N ARG A 81 -0.98 -10.16 10.84
CA ARG A 81 0.21 -9.96 11.70
C ARG A 81 0.89 -8.61 11.44
N GLY A 82 0.25 -7.76 10.64
CA GLY A 82 0.73 -6.44 10.26
C GLY A 82 0.37 -6.12 8.83
N ILE A 83 1.14 -5.22 8.20
CA ILE A 83 0.97 -4.79 6.81
C ILE A 83 2.30 -4.89 6.05
N VAL A 84 2.22 -4.92 4.73
CA VAL A 84 3.37 -4.74 3.83
C VAL A 84 3.26 -3.35 3.19
N ARG A 85 4.35 -2.59 3.22
CA ARG A 85 4.46 -1.28 2.58
C ARG A 85 5.59 -1.28 1.57
N ASP A 86 5.24 -1.13 0.29
CA ASP A 86 6.19 -0.94 -0.81
C ASP A 86 6.45 0.55 -1.02
N ILE A 87 7.66 1.02 -0.71
CA ILE A 87 8.07 2.40 -0.92
C ILE A 87 8.82 2.47 -2.26
N PRO A 88 8.43 3.36 -3.20
CA PRO A 88 9.13 3.49 -4.47
C PRO A 88 10.63 3.75 -4.28
N ASN A 89 11.47 3.06 -5.04
CA ASN A 89 12.92 3.28 -5.10
C ASN A 89 13.38 3.73 -6.49
N LEU A 90 12.44 3.75 -7.45
CA LEU A 90 12.62 4.33 -8.78
C LEU A 90 11.52 5.36 -9.07
N TYR A 91 11.86 6.39 -9.85
CA TYR A 91 10.91 7.28 -10.50
C TYR A 91 11.27 7.37 -11.99
N GLY A 92 10.54 6.65 -12.83
CA GLY A 92 10.96 6.38 -14.20
C GLY A 92 12.24 5.54 -14.19
N SER A 93 13.30 6.03 -14.83
CA SER A 93 14.63 5.39 -14.82
C SER A 93 15.55 5.87 -13.70
N ALA A 94 15.15 6.89 -12.94
CA ALA A 94 16.01 7.47 -11.92
C ALA A 94 15.85 6.79 -10.56
N ALA A 95 16.95 6.44 -9.93
CA ALA A 95 16.98 5.88 -8.59
C ALA A 95 16.66 6.96 -7.55
N LEU A 96 15.71 6.66 -6.65
CA LEU A 96 15.32 7.55 -5.56
C LEU A 96 16.21 7.43 -4.34
N HIS A 97 17.06 6.39 -4.29
CA HIS A 97 17.94 6.09 -3.15
C HIS A 97 17.18 6.08 -1.82
N THR A 98 16.04 5.43 -1.82
CA THR A 98 15.15 5.31 -0.66
C THR A 98 15.90 4.71 0.52
N LYS A 99 15.87 5.42 1.65
CA LYS A 99 16.51 4.98 2.89
C LYS A 99 15.52 5.10 4.04
N VAL A 100 15.15 3.98 4.63
CA VAL A 100 14.32 3.92 5.83
C VAL A 100 15.11 4.45 7.04
N VAL A 101 14.48 5.32 7.80
CA VAL A 101 15.05 5.95 9.01
C VAL A 101 14.49 5.30 10.27
N SER A 102 13.16 5.13 10.33
CA SER A 102 12.50 4.53 11.49
C SER A 102 11.12 4.00 11.15
N VAL A 103 10.69 3.00 11.90
CA VAL A 103 9.30 2.53 11.96
C VAL A 103 8.90 2.46 13.43
N ILE A 104 7.88 3.25 13.80
CA ILE A 104 7.40 3.35 15.18
C ILE A 104 5.87 3.27 15.22
N ASP A 105 5.31 3.02 16.41
CA ASP A 105 3.87 3.10 16.69
C ASP A 105 3.43 4.54 17.05
N GLU A 106 2.16 4.71 17.40
CA GLU A 106 1.58 6.01 17.82
C GLU A 106 2.17 6.57 19.12
N ASN A 107 2.84 5.74 19.93
CA ASN A 107 3.45 6.12 21.19
C ASN A 107 4.97 6.38 21.04
N GLY A 108 5.51 6.20 19.83
CA GLY A 108 6.93 6.32 19.56
C GLY A 108 7.73 5.04 19.87
N GLY A 109 7.05 3.94 20.19
CA GLY A 109 7.67 2.64 20.39
C GLY A 109 8.10 2.02 19.04
N PRO A 110 9.24 1.30 18.98
CA PRO A 110 9.69 0.69 17.73
C PRO A 110 8.74 -0.41 17.27
N VAL A 111 8.35 -0.40 16.00
CA VAL A 111 7.62 -1.50 15.36
C VAL A 111 8.64 -2.41 14.68
N PRO A 112 8.68 -3.71 15.00
CA PRO A 112 9.51 -4.67 14.29
C PRO A 112 9.13 -4.76 12.82
N TYR A 113 10.13 -4.82 11.94
CA TYR A 113 9.92 -5.00 10.50
C TYR A 113 11.08 -5.74 9.85
N THR A 114 10.82 -6.30 8.68
CA THR A 114 11.87 -6.74 7.75
C THR A 114 11.86 -5.86 6.54
N GLU A 115 13.05 -5.56 6.03
CA GLU A 115 13.26 -4.72 4.84
C GLU A 115 13.84 -5.58 3.72
N SER A 116 13.30 -5.47 2.53
CA SER A 116 13.89 -6.00 1.30
C SER A 116 13.90 -4.93 0.21
N ASN A 117 14.92 -4.98 -0.64
CA ASN A 117 15.06 -4.05 -1.77
C ASN A 117 15.26 -4.85 -3.05
N ASN A 118 14.31 -4.79 -3.98
CA ASN A 118 14.37 -5.47 -5.28
C ASN A 118 14.83 -4.56 -6.43
N GLY A 119 15.24 -3.32 -6.11
CA GLY A 119 15.62 -2.29 -7.07
C GLY A 119 14.49 -1.29 -7.35
N ASP A 120 13.29 -1.74 -7.62
CA ASP A 120 12.14 -0.89 -7.96
C ASP A 120 11.46 -0.31 -6.72
N VAL A 121 11.38 -1.11 -5.66
CA VAL A 121 10.79 -0.73 -4.37
C VAL A 121 11.65 -1.19 -3.20
N VAL A 122 11.53 -0.48 -2.08
CA VAL A 122 11.90 -0.95 -0.75
C VAL A 122 10.63 -1.44 -0.09
N GLU A 123 10.55 -2.76 0.11
CA GLU A 123 9.44 -3.43 0.77
C GLU A 123 9.69 -3.51 2.27
N LEU A 124 8.73 -3.10 3.07
CA LEU A 124 8.71 -3.22 4.52
C LEU A 124 7.57 -4.15 4.95
N ALA A 125 7.89 -5.31 5.48
CA ALA A 125 6.91 -6.15 6.16
C ALA A 125 6.88 -5.78 7.64
N LEU A 126 5.84 -5.07 8.07
CA LEU A 126 5.70 -4.46 9.39
C LEU A 126 4.89 -5.38 10.31
N GLY A 127 5.46 -5.77 11.44
CA GLY A 127 4.81 -6.60 12.44
C GLY A 127 5.70 -7.76 12.92
N THR A 128 5.08 -8.70 13.60
CA THR A 128 5.73 -9.90 14.18
C THR A 128 4.87 -11.14 13.89
N ASP A 129 5.24 -12.28 14.47
CA ASP A 129 4.40 -13.49 14.46
C ASP A 129 3.10 -13.33 15.27
N ALA A 130 2.98 -12.29 16.11
CA ALA A 130 1.76 -12.01 16.86
C ALA A 130 0.67 -11.43 15.98
N TYR A 131 -0.57 -11.84 16.20
CA TYR A 131 -1.72 -11.27 15.52
C TYR A 131 -2.03 -9.85 16.00
N VAL A 132 -2.47 -8.99 15.07
CA VAL A 132 -2.90 -7.62 15.34
C VAL A 132 -4.42 -7.50 15.18
N HIS A 133 -5.04 -6.69 16.04
CA HIS A 133 -6.50 -6.51 16.09
C HIS A 133 -6.85 -5.04 16.25
N GLY A 134 -8.03 -4.65 15.73
CA GLY A 134 -8.53 -3.30 15.85
C GLY A 134 -7.68 -2.27 15.12
N ALA A 135 -7.63 -1.05 15.63
CA ALA A 135 -6.83 0.02 15.04
C ALA A 135 -5.36 -0.14 15.41
N THR A 136 -4.51 -0.21 14.42
CA THR A 136 -3.05 -0.30 14.58
C THR A 136 -2.39 0.80 13.76
N THR A 137 -1.50 1.57 14.39
CA THR A 137 -0.80 2.70 13.76
C THR A 137 0.63 2.34 13.43
N TYR A 138 1.05 2.70 12.23
CA TYR A 138 2.43 2.60 11.76
C TYR A 138 2.90 3.99 11.34
N VAL A 139 4.01 4.47 11.91
CA VAL A 139 4.66 5.71 11.51
C VAL A 139 6.00 5.37 10.89
N ILE A 140 6.12 5.58 9.59
CA ILE A 140 7.30 5.24 8.80
C ILE A 140 7.99 6.52 8.38
N SER A 141 9.27 6.66 8.71
CA SER A 141 10.09 7.79 8.26
C SER A 141 11.19 7.30 7.33
N TYR A 142 11.36 7.99 6.20
CA TYR A 142 12.39 7.67 5.22
C TYR A 142 12.84 8.91 4.46
N THR A 143 13.95 8.80 3.73
CA THR A 143 14.46 9.85 2.84
C THR A 143 14.59 9.35 1.41
N GLN A 144 14.43 10.27 0.47
CA GLN A 144 14.61 10.04 -0.97
C GLN A 144 15.32 11.24 -1.59
N VAL A 145 15.86 11.03 -2.79
CA VAL A 145 16.41 12.11 -3.63
C VAL A 145 15.78 12.02 -5.03
N ASP A 146 15.96 13.08 -5.81
CA ASP A 146 15.57 13.08 -7.24
C ASP A 146 14.10 12.74 -7.49
N THR A 147 13.22 13.29 -6.65
CA THR A 147 11.77 13.10 -6.70
C THR A 147 11.04 14.07 -7.62
N ILE A 148 11.77 14.96 -8.29
CA ILE A 148 11.23 15.97 -9.23
C ILE A 148 11.50 15.51 -10.66
N ARG A 149 10.56 15.83 -11.57
CA ARG A 149 10.72 15.61 -13.02
C ARG A 149 10.35 16.87 -13.77
N HIS A 150 10.99 17.05 -14.93
CA HIS A 150 10.59 18.08 -15.89
C HIS A 150 9.42 17.57 -16.73
N PHE A 151 8.35 18.36 -16.81
CA PHE A 151 7.17 18.08 -17.62
C PHE A 151 7.12 19.07 -18.78
N SER A 152 7.30 18.56 -20.01
CA SER A 152 7.37 19.39 -21.21
C SER A 152 6.04 20.08 -21.58
N ASN A 153 4.92 19.52 -21.15
CA ASN A 153 3.59 20.08 -21.41
C ASN A 153 3.30 21.33 -20.56
N THR A 154 3.80 21.41 -19.35
CA THR A 154 3.72 22.57 -18.47
C THR A 154 4.94 23.46 -18.55
N ASN A 155 6.06 22.90 -19.03
CA ASN A 155 7.41 23.48 -18.99
C ASN A 155 7.87 23.79 -17.57
N ASP A 156 7.38 23.04 -16.60
CA ASP A 156 7.72 23.13 -15.19
C ASP A 156 8.55 21.92 -14.74
N ASP A 157 9.37 22.11 -13.71
CA ASP A 157 9.85 21.00 -12.87
C ASP A 157 8.75 20.72 -11.85
N GLU A 158 8.29 19.45 -11.71
CA GLU A 158 7.14 19.15 -10.88
C GLU A 158 7.46 18.07 -9.83
N PHE A 159 7.02 18.33 -8.60
CA PHE A 159 6.77 17.28 -7.63
C PHE A 159 5.41 16.66 -7.94
N TYR A 160 5.40 15.63 -8.78
CA TYR A 160 4.22 14.86 -9.13
C TYR A 160 4.29 13.51 -8.43
N TRP A 161 3.45 13.29 -7.41
CA TRP A 161 3.66 12.20 -6.46
C TRP A 161 2.39 11.49 -6.05
N ASP A 162 2.39 10.16 -6.17
CA ASP A 162 1.32 9.29 -5.68
C ASP A 162 1.51 9.07 -4.17
N VAL A 163 0.62 9.62 -3.36
CA VAL A 163 0.76 9.71 -1.90
C VAL A 163 0.76 8.33 -1.24
N ASN A 164 -0.31 7.58 -1.41
CA ASN A 164 -0.42 6.22 -0.90
C ASN A 164 -0.04 5.16 -1.95
N GLY A 165 -0.08 5.51 -3.23
CA GLY A 165 0.05 4.60 -4.36
C GLY A 165 -1.23 3.79 -4.63
N ASN A 166 -1.26 3.08 -5.75
CA ASN A 166 -2.42 2.33 -6.24
C ASN A 166 -2.34 0.81 -5.95
N GLY A 167 -1.28 0.35 -5.25
CA GLY A 167 -1.03 -1.08 -5.01
C GLY A 167 -1.84 -1.71 -3.88
N TRP A 168 -2.65 -0.96 -3.17
CA TRP A 168 -3.36 -1.45 -2.01
C TRP A 168 -4.63 -2.23 -2.39
N GLY A 169 -4.73 -3.46 -1.91
CA GLY A 169 -5.94 -4.29 -2.05
C GLY A 169 -7.06 -3.92 -1.08
N GLN A 170 -6.87 -2.92 -0.23
CA GLN A 170 -7.80 -2.47 0.80
C GLN A 170 -8.21 -1.02 0.57
N PRO A 171 -9.46 -0.65 0.94
CA PRO A 171 -9.94 0.72 0.85
C PRO A 171 -9.37 1.60 1.96
N PHE A 172 -9.30 2.93 1.69
CA PHE A 172 -8.95 3.95 2.66
C PHE A 172 -10.14 4.87 2.93
N GLN A 173 -10.46 5.10 4.21
CA GLN A 173 -11.46 6.11 4.57
C GLN A 173 -10.93 7.52 4.28
N GLN A 174 -9.61 7.72 4.45
CA GLN A 174 -8.96 9.00 4.19
C GLN A 174 -7.51 8.81 3.74
N VAL A 175 -7.09 9.59 2.74
CA VAL A 175 -5.69 9.76 2.36
C VAL A 175 -5.38 11.25 2.32
N GLY A 176 -4.33 11.68 3.04
CA GLY A 176 -3.91 13.06 3.13
C GLY A 176 -2.43 13.25 2.81
N ALA A 177 -2.10 14.39 2.21
CA ALA A 177 -0.74 14.83 1.95
C ALA A 177 -0.50 16.24 2.49
N ARG A 178 0.66 16.46 3.07
CA ARG A 178 1.18 17.77 3.41
C ARG A 178 2.59 17.91 2.88
N VAL A 179 2.78 18.78 1.88
CA VAL A 179 4.09 19.05 1.28
C VAL A 179 4.60 20.39 1.80
N MET A 180 5.72 20.38 2.49
CA MET A 180 6.42 21.56 2.99
C MET A 180 7.64 21.78 2.12
N VAL A 181 7.61 22.84 1.32
CA VAL A 181 8.72 23.25 0.43
C VAL A 181 9.68 24.13 1.19
N ASP A 182 10.98 23.83 1.10
CA ASP A 182 12.02 24.65 1.74
C ASP A 182 11.89 26.12 1.34
N PRO A 183 11.98 27.08 2.29
CA PRO A 183 11.84 28.50 2.00
C PRO A 183 12.79 29.05 0.92
N SER A 184 13.95 28.44 0.72
CA SER A 184 14.89 28.83 -0.34
C SER A 184 14.35 28.59 -1.75
N LEU A 185 13.32 27.74 -1.89
CA LEU A 185 12.64 27.41 -3.15
C LEU A 185 11.39 28.25 -3.41
N SER A 186 10.97 29.14 -2.49
CA SER A 186 9.75 29.93 -2.59
C SER A 186 9.64 30.72 -3.91
N ALA A 187 10.76 31.32 -4.34
CA ALA A 187 10.80 32.10 -5.56
C ALA A 187 10.73 31.26 -6.84
N ALA A 188 10.93 29.94 -6.73
CA ALA A 188 10.86 29.02 -7.86
C ALA A 188 9.44 28.40 -8.02
N LEU A 189 8.55 28.56 -7.04
CA LEU A 189 7.19 28.06 -7.15
C LEU A 189 6.44 28.81 -8.26
N THR A 190 5.85 28.07 -9.22
CA THR A 190 5.09 28.66 -10.34
C THR A 190 3.64 28.99 -9.96
N GLY A 191 3.16 28.48 -8.84
CA GLY A 191 1.76 28.56 -8.44
C GLY A 191 0.88 27.49 -9.10
N HIS A 192 1.42 26.71 -10.03
CA HIS A 192 0.72 25.56 -10.58
C HIS A 192 0.71 24.45 -9.55
N ASN A 193 -0.47 24.06 -9.10
CA ASN A 193 -0.65 22.94 -8.20
C ASN A 193 -1.96 22.22 -8.47
N ALA A 194 -1.98 20.91 -8.29
CA ALA A 194 -3.14 20.07 -8.53
C ALA A 194 -3.13 18.85 -7.61
N CYS A 195 -4.29 18.24 -7.42
CA CYS A 195 -4.39 16.90 -6.86
C CYS A 195 -5.47 16.09 -7.57
N TYR A 196 -5.24 14.78 -7.65
CA TYR A 196 -6.13 13.84 -8.30
C TYR A 196 -6.38 12.65 -7.37
N GLN A 197 -7.52 11.97 -7.57
CA GLN A 197 -7.88 10.76 -6.84
C GLN A 197 -8.45 9.69 -7.76
N GLY A 198 -8.30 8.42 -7.37
CA GLY A 198 -8.85 7.27 -8.07
C GLY A 198 -7.78 6.29 -8.52
N ALA A 199 -8.16 5.42 -9.46
CA ALA A 199 -7.26 4.43 -10.04
C ALA A 199 -6.10 5.10 -10.79
N GLN A 200 -5.04 4.35 -11.05
CA GLN A 200 -3.90 4.84 -11.83
C GLN A 200 -4.35 5.49 -13.14
N GLY A 201 -3.85 6.70 -13.41
CA GLY A 201 -4.24 7.49 -14.59
C GLY A 201 -5.52 8.32 -14.43
N SER A 202 -6.13 8.31 -13.25
CA SER A 202 -7.30 9.14 -12.98
C SER A 202 -6.96 10.64 -13.05
N THR A 203 -7.83 11.41 -13.70
CA THR A 203 -7.80 12.88 -13.73
C THR A 203 -8.87 13.51 -12.85
N THR A 204 -9.58 12.70 -12.06
CA THR A 204 -10.59 13.20 -11.14
C THR A 204 -9.94 14.01 -10.03
N ALA A 205 -10.36 15.27 -9.85
CA ALA A 205 -9.84 16.12 -8.80
C ALA A 205 -10.03 15.47 -7.42
N CYS A 206 -9.08 15.65 -6.52
CA CYS A 206 -9.19 15.16 -5.15
C CYS A 206 -10.27 15.91 -4.36
N SER A 207 -10.75 15.33 -3.26
CA SER A 207 -11.91 15.81 -2.52
C SER A 207 -11.77 17.24 -1.99
N SER A 208 -10.56 17.66 -1.57
CA SER A 208 -10.34 19.00 -1.00
C SER A 208 -9.84 20.03 -2.00
N GLY A 209 -9.36 19.61 -3.19
CA GLY A 209 -8.41 20.42 -3.95
C GLY A 209 -7.07 20.59 -3.21
N VAL A 210 -6.17 21.39 -3.77
CA VAL A 210 -4.91 21.75 -3.08
C VAL A 210 -5.10 23.05 -2.33
N LEU A 211 -4.86 23.02 -1.00
CA LEU A 211 -4.79 24.24 -0.18
C LEU A 211 -3.32 24.64 -0.07
N ALA A 212 -3.00 25.82 -0.60
CA ALA A 212 -1.65 26.38 -0.58
C ALA A 212 -1.58 27.54 0.43
N GLU A 213 -0.72 27.38 1.43
CA GLU A 213 -0.44 28.39 2.47
C GLU A 213 1.07 28.67 2.51
N GLY A 214 1.50 29.73 1.84
CA GLY A 214 2.93 30.00 1.66
C GLY A 214 3.61 28.84 0.93
N ASN A 215 4.58 28.20 1.58
CA ASN A 215 5.34 27.06 1.07
C ASN A 215 4.76 25.71 1.48
N THR A 216 3.57 25.67 2.06
CA THR A 216 2.91 24.44 2.48
C THR A 216 1.70 24.16 1.60
N PHE A 217 1.63 22.95 1.07
CA PHE A 217 0.55 22.47 0.22
C PHE A 217 -0.11 21.28 0.90
N THR A 218 -1.44 21.30 1.01
CA THR A 218 -2.21 20.24 1.66
C THR A 218 -3.28 19.72 0.70
N ALA A 219 -3.41 18.41 0.59
CA ALA A 219 -4.45 17.74 -0.19
C ALA A 219 -5.07 16.60 0.61
N LEU A 220 -6.34 16.31 0.35
CA LEU A 220 -7.11 15.29 1.06
C LEU A 220 -8.08 14.61 0.09
N SER A 221 -8.18 13.29 0.19
CA SER A 221 -9.24 12.49 -0.42
C SER A 221 -9.87 11.57 0.62
N THR A 222 -11.16 11.30 0.46
CA THR A 222 -11.92 10.40 1.33
C THR A 222 -12.55 9.28 0.51
N ASP A 223 -12.84 8.16 1.17
CA ASP A 223 -13.58 7.03 0.61
C ASP A 223 -12.94 6.45 -0.66
N LEU A 224 -11.61 6.29 -0.64
CA LEU A 224 -10.86 5.67 -1.73
C LEU A 224 -11.08 4.15 -1.72
N ALA A 225 -11.47 3.60 -2.86
CA ALA A 225 -11.63 2.17 -3.05
C ALA A 225 -10.25 1.45 -3.06
N ALA A 226 -10.28 0.12 -3.02
CA ALA A 226 -9.07 -0.67 -3.25
C ALA A 226 -8.50 -0.35 -4.64
N GLY A 227 -7.20 -0.10 -4.72
CA GLY A 227 -6.51 0.30 -5.95
C GLY A 227 -6.56 1.79 -6.27
N ASP A 228 -7.29 2.60 -5.50
CA ASP A 228 -7.32 4.05 -5.67
C ASP A 228 -6.21 4.75 -4.88
N GLY A 229 -5.71 5.85 -5.42
CA GLY A 229 -4.70 6.68 -4.80
C GLY A 229 -5.05 8.17 -4.79
N LEU A 230 -4.30 8.93 -4.00
CA LEU A 230 -4.22 10.38 -4.03
C LEU A 230 -2.90 10.79 -4.69
N THR A 231 -2.94 11.59 -5.73
CA THR A 231 -1.77 12.18 -6.38
C THR A 231 -1.72 13.67 -6.12
N VAL A 232 -0.55 14.23 -5.84
CA VAL A 232 -0.32 15.67 -5.70
C VAL A 232 0.69 16.15 -6.75
N ALA A 233 0.48 17.35 -7.29
CA ALA A 233 1.38 18.00 -8.22
C ALA A 233 1.68 19.43 -7.73
N ILE A 234 2.97 19.81 -7.71
CA ILE A 234 3.44 21.15 -7.33
C ILE A 234 4.52 21.56 -8.32
N GLY A 235 4.30 22.67 -9.04
CA GLY A 235 5.16 23.16 -10.09
C GLY A 235 6.23 24.12 -9.59
N PHE A 236 7.42 23.98 -10.15
CA PHE A 236 8.57 24.87 -9.98
C PHE A 236 9.06 25.36 -11.35
N THR A 237 9.64 26.54 -11.41
CA THR A 237 10.27 27.05 -12.62
C THR A 237 11.25 26.05 -13.19
N SER A 238 11.18 25.79 -14.49
CA SER A 238 12.08 24.86 -15.20
C SER A 238 13.55 25.17 -14.92
N GLY A 239 14.34 24.12 -14.68
CA GLY A 239 15.76 24.20 -14.31
C GLY A 239 16.00 24.54 -12.84
N THR A 240 14.96 24.56 -12.00
CA THR A 240 15.12 24.64 -10.55
C THR A 240 15.87 23.43 -10.02
N PHE A 241 15.57 22.26 -10.54
CA PHE A 241 16.25 21.00 -10.18
C PHE A 241 17.09 20.49 -11.35
N VAL A 242 18.00 19.56 -11.06
CA VAL A 242 18.71 18.82 -12.11
C VAL A 242 17.75 17.79 -12.71
N ASP A 243 17.72 17.71 -14.03
CA ASP A 243 16.96 16.64 -14.70
C ASP A 243 17.80 15.36 -14.72
N VAL A 244 17.45 14.43 -13.84
CA VAL A 244 18.12 13.14 -13.71
C VAL A 244 17.54 12.07 -14.64
N SER A 245 16.46 12.34 -15.35
CA SER A 245 15.84 11.39 -16.29
C SER A 245 16.75 11.07 -17.48
N SER A 246 17.68 11.97 -17.77
CA SER A 246 18.67 11.85 -18.84
C SER A 246 20.08 11.51 -18.35
N ASP A 247 20.34 11.38 -17.05
CA ASP A 247 21.64 11.04 -16.51
C ASP A 247 21.96 9.55 -16.74
N PRO A 248 22.93 9.21 -17.60
CA PRO A 248 23.31 7.83 -17.86
C PRO A 248 23.88 7.11 -16.61
N ASN A 249 24.33 7.86 -15.58
CA ASN A 249 24.84 7.29 -14.33
C ASN A 249 23.74 6.98 -13.32
N ASN A 250 22.53 7.51 -13.51
CA ASN A 250 21.37 7.30 -12.65
C ASN A 250 20.41 6.22 -13.20
N GLN A 251 20.85 5.42 -14.17
CA GLN A 251 20.10 4.24 -14.59
C GLN A 251 20.20 3.16 -13.50
N PRO A 252 19.08 2.51 -13.15
CA PRO A 252 19.14 1.33 -12.30
C PRO A 252 20.11 0.35 -12.96
N GLY A 253 21.08 -0.16 -12.20
CA GLY A 253 22.20 -0.91 -12.72
C GLY A 253 21.77 -1.95 -13.74
N ASN A 254 21.99 -1.64 -15.00
CA ASN A 254 21.97 -2.61 -16.06
C ASN A 254 23.08 -3.60 -15.71
N GLY A 255 22.69 -4.76 -15.16
CA GLY A 255 23.61 -5.87 -15.08
C GLY A 255 24.26 -5.98 -16.44
N SER A 256 25.57 -5.75 -16.51
CA SER A 256 26.39 -5.72 -17.71
C SER A 256 25.86 -6.70 -18.75
N SER A 257 25.07 -6.23 -19.70
CA SER A 257 25.00 -6.89 -21.01
C SER A 257 26.29 -6.49 -21.70
N SER A 258 27.33 -7.32 -21.53
CA SER A 258 28.50 -7.26 -22.37
C SER A 258 28.04 -7.23 -23.83
N PRO A 259 28.58 -6.34 -24.67
CA PRO A 259 28.21 -6.28 -26.07
C PRO A 259 28.50 -7.66 -26.67
N THR A 260 27.45 -8.34 -27.12
CA THR A 260 27.56 -9.65 -27.78
C THR A 260 28.33 -9.43 -29.08
N THR A 261 29.58 -9.86 -29.11
CA THR A 261 30.41 -9.82 -30.33
C THR A 261 29.73 -10.64 -31.44
N PRO A 262 29.83 -10.26 -32.74
CA PRO A 262 29.14 -10.94 -33.85
C PRO A 262 29.44 -12.44 -33.97
N GLY A 263 30.48 -12.95 -33.32
CA GLY A 263 30.83 -14.37 -33.29
C GLY A 263 29.95 -15.24 -32.38
N GLN A 264 29.19 -14.68 -31.44
CA GLN A 264 28.36 -15.47 -30.52
C GLN A 264 26.94 -15.73 -31.07
N ILE A 265 26.52 -15.01 -32.10
CA ILE A 265 25.19 -15.23 -32.73
C ILE A 265 25.18 -16.52 -33.57
N ALA A 266 26.32 -16.96 -34.11
CA ALA A 266 26.41 -18.20 -34.90
C ALA A 266 26.25 -19.49 -34.05
N GLY A 267 26.57 -19.44 -32.74
CA GLY A 267 26.42 -20.58 -31.83
C GLY A 267 25.00 -20.86 -31.37
N VAL A 268 24.14 -19.83 -31.31
CA VAL A 268 22.76 -19.95 -30.83
C VAL A 268 21.81 -20.52 -31.91
N LEU A 269 22.13 -20.31 -33.19
CA LEU A 269 21.28 -20.79 -34.28
C LEU A 269 21.47 -22.30 -34.61
N LEU A 270 22.57 -22.91 -34.17
CA LEU A 270 22.86 -24.35 -34.41
C LEU A 270 22.27 -25.27 -33.32
N SER A 271 21.88 -24.70 -32.15
CA SER A 271 21.23 -25.47 -31.06
C SER A 271 19.71 -25.60 -31.18
N LEU A 272 19.09 -24.91 -32.14
CA LEU A 272 17.62 -24.91 -32.33
C LEU A 272 17.08 -26.05 -33.19
N LEU A 273 17.95 -26.93 -33.74
CA LEU A 273 17.54 -28.03 -34.63
C LEU A 273 17.60 -29.43 -33.97
N GLY A 274 17.89 -29.53 -32.71
CA GLY A 274 17.94 -30.81 -32.00
C GLY A 274 16.97 -30.85 -30.79
N PHE A 275 15.96 -31.72 -30.92
CA PHE A 275 15.00 -32.16 -29.88
C PHE A 275 13.64 -31.48 -29.75
N PRO A 276 12.63 -31.91 -30.48
CA PRO A 276 11.22 -31.55 -30.21
C PRO A 276 10.59 -32.30 -29.02
N ALA A 277 11.23 -33.35 -28.46
CA ALA A 277 10.63 -34.14 -27.39
C ALA A 277 10.86 -33.59 -25.95
N ALA A 278 11.90 -32.78 -25.72
CA ALA A 278 12.18 -32.20 -24.41
C ALA A 278 11.35 -30.93 -24.13
N LEU A 279 10.84 -30.26 -25.17
CA LEU A 279 10.11 -28.99 -25.06
C LEU A 279 8.71 -29.19 -24.46
N ILE A 280 8.05 -30.33 -24.71
CA ILE A 280 6.70 -30.58 -24.17
C ILE A 280 6.72 -30.83 -22.67
N GLY A 281 7.78 -31.45 -22.14
CA GLY A 281 7.93 -31.67 -20.69
C GLY A 281 8.23 -30.38 -19.90
N VAL A 282 8.95 -29.41 -20.48
CA VAL A 282 9.31 -28.14 -19.85
C VAL A 282 8.12 -27.18 -19.86
N ILE A 283 7.32 -27.15 -20.94
CA ILE A 283 6.15 -26.27 -21.03
C ILE A 283 5.03 -26.69 -20.05
N SER A 284 4.83 -28.01 -19.85
CA SER A 284 3.85 -28.51 -18.89
C SER A 284 4.31 -28.30 -17.42
N GLY A 285 5.62 -28.42 -17.17
CA GLY A 285 6.21 -28.11 -15.85
C GLY A 285 6.21 -26.61 -15.52
N ALA A 286 6.40 -25.74 -16.51
CA ALA A 286 6.34 -24.28 -16.33
C ALA A 286 4.91 -23.79 -16.09
N ARG A 287 3.92 -24.34 -16.80
CA ARG A 287 2.50 -23.99 -16.58
C ARG A 287 1.99 -24.38 -15.20
N SER A 288 2.45 -25.48 -14.63
CA SER A 288 2.08 -25.89 -13.27
C SER A 288 2.76 -25.07 -12.16
N ARG A 289 3.87 -24.39 -12.46
CA ARG A 289 4.54 -23.45 -11.55
C ARG A 289 3.99 -22.03 -11.67
N MET A 290 3.59 -21.58 -12.88
CA MET A 290 2.94 -20.28 -13.09
C MET A 290 1.52 -20.21 -12.50
N ALA A 291 0.84 -21.36 -12.32
CA ALA A 291 -0.48 -21.38 -11.66
C ALA A 291 -0.43 -21.27 -10.13
N ARG A 292 0.78 -21.14 -9.53
CA ARG A 292 0.98 -20.99 -8.07
C ARG A 292 1.74 -19.75 -7.66
N THR A 293 2.17 -18.90 -8.57
CA THR A 293 2.56 -17.53 -8.26
C THR A 293 1.28 -16.69 -8.22
N GLU A 294 0.75 -16.49 -7.02
CA GLU A 294 -0.15 -15.35 -6.80
C GLU A 294 0.55 -14.11 -7.37
N PRO A 295 -0.17 -13.23 -8.10
CA PRO A 295 0.43 -11.98 -8.56
C PRO A 295 0.99 -11.28 -7.32
N ALA A 296 2.25 -10.84 -7.42
CA ALA A 296 2.89 -10.05 -6.37
C ALA A 296 1.93 -8.94 -5.99
N ARG A 297 1.51 -8.92 -4.73
CA ARG A 297 0.53 -7.95 -4.22
C ARG A 297 1.17 -6.59 -4.28
N GLY A 298 0.66 -5.74 -5.16
CA GLY A 298 0.73 -4.30 -5.04
C GLY A 298 2.11 -3.68 -5.10
N THR A 299 2.83 -3.85 -6.21
CA THR A 299 3.88 -2.91 -6.55
C THR A 299 3.23 -1.55 -6.77
N ILE A 300 3.52 -0.58 -5.90
CA ILE A 300 3.16 0.81 -6.11
C ILE A 300 4.01 1.29 -7.26
N ILE A 301 3.41 1.42 -8.44
CA ILE A 301 4.04 2.05 -9.59
C ILE A 301 3.53 3.49 -9.60
N PRO A 302 4.34 4.50 -9.19
CA PRO A 302 3.94 5.89 -9.35
C PRO A 302 3.60 6.14 -10.82
N GLN A 303 2.60 6.98 -11.08
CA GLN A 303 2.27 7.37 -12.45
C GLN A 303 3.31 8.37 -12.93
N TYR A 304 4.09 8.00 -13.94
CA TYR A 304 5.23 8.79 -14.42
C TYR A 304 4.93 9.69 -15.60
N SER A 305 3.72 9.66 -16.14
CA SER A 305 3.34 10.51 -17.27
C SER A 305 1.93 11.03 -17.11
N ALA A 306 1.74 12.30 -17.45
CA ALA A 306 0.40 12.83 -17.63
C ALA A 306 -0.30 12.06 -18.76
N PRO A 307 -1.63 11.84 -18.68
CA PRO A 307 -2.39 11.22 -19.78
C PRO A 307 -2.16 11.95 -21.10
N ASP A 308 -1.99 11.20 -22.20
CA ASP A 308 -1.74 11.77 -23.51
C ASP A 308 -2.79 12.83 -23.87
N GLY A 309 -2.32 14.04 -24.22
CA GLY A 309 -3.17 15.14 -24.67
C GLY A 309 -3.84 15.97 -23.57
N ILE A 310 -3.56 15.70 -22.29
CA ILE A 310 -4.10 16.50 -21.18
C ILE A 310 -2.93 17.13 -20.43
N ASP A 311 -2.88 18.46 -20.41
CA ASP A 311 -2.05 19.20 -19.49
C ASP A 311 -2.64 19.05 -18.08
N VAL A 312 -1.94 18.34 -17.21
CA VAL A 312 -2.36 18.00 -15.84
C VAL A 312 -2.70 19.27 -15.05
N MET A 313 -1.91 20.31 -15.22
CA MET A 313 -2.13 21.60 -14.53
C MET A 313 -3.31 22.39 -15.10
N VAL A 314 -3.50 22.36 -16.41
CA VAL A 314 -4.64 23.02 -17.07
C VAL A 314 -5.94 22.28 -16.76
N ALA A 315 -5.93 20.95 -16.73
CA ALA A 315 -7.12 20.17 -16.37
C ALA A 315 -7.59 20.49 -14.94
N ALA A 316 -6.66 20.63 -13.99
CA ALA A 316 -6.98 21.02 -12.61
C ALA A 316 -7.58 22.44 -12.53
N GLN A 317 -7.08 23.39 -13.31
CA GLN A 317 -7.61 24.75 -13.37
C GLN A 317 -9.02 24.82 -13.99
N LEU A 318 -9.30 23.99 -15.00
CA LEU A 318 -10.62 23.92 -15.62
C LEU A 318 -11.68 23.31 -14.69
N ILE A 319 -11.29 22.33 -13.87
CA ILE A 319 -12.20 21.67 -12.92
C ILE A 319 -12.46 22.56 -11.70
N ALA A 320 -11.48 23.37 -11.26
CA ALA A 320 -11.60 24.27 -10.13
C ALA A 320 -12.43 25.55 -10.40
N ARG A 321 -12.80 25.82 -11.66
CA ARG A 321 -13.71 26.93 -11.97
C ARG A 321 -15.16 26.49 -11.77
N PRO A 322 -15.93 27.09 -10.84
CA PRO A 322 -17.36 26.86 -10.81
C PRO A 322 -17.94 27.28 -12.15
N ALA A 323 -18.78 26.43 -12.74
CA ALA A 323 -19.54 26.76 -13.94
C ALA A 323 -20.40 27.98 -13.62
N THR A 324 -19.98 29.16 -14.05
CA THR A 324 -20.85 30.32 -14.11
C THR A 324 -21.79 30.06 -15.29
N ALA A 325 -23.04 29.77 -14.93
CA ALA A 325 -24.11 29.66 -15.89
C ALA A 325 -24.14 30.95 -16.74
N LEU A 326 -24.14 30.78 -18.07
CA LEU A 326 -24.59 31.75 -19.02
C LEU A 326 -26.11 31.85 -18.98
#